data_f08038558049767dd7a131a7bd15207d
#
_entry.id   f08038558049767dd7a131a7bd15207d
#
_cell.length_a   1.000
_cell.length_b   1.000
_cell.length_c   1.000
_cell.angle_alpha   90.00
_cell.angle_beta   90.00
_cell.angle_gamma   90.00
#
_symmetry.space_group_name_H-M   'P 1'
#
loop_
_entity.id
_entity.type
_entity.pdbx_description
1 polymer ?
#
loop_
_entity_poly.entity_id
_entity_poly.type
_entity_poly.pdbx_seq_one_letter_code
_entity_poly.pdbx_strand_id
1 'polypeptide(L)'
;MSTPEPNLSGTILVADDEESIRWVLERACAQSGHTVVTVPSGAEALAALRSRPFDLALVDIRMPDVSGLDVLSRAREEGLDTLFIVMTAQNTMANAIEATKRGAYDYLTKPFDLEQVAALITRALALRRLTKNLERLRGELKQRHELVIGRTPAMQEVYTVIGRVAPTDATVLIQGETGTGKELVANTIHYHSDRRGPFVAINCSAIPNELLESELFGYERGAFTGAVERRIGKFEAAAGGTLFLDEIADMPLGLQSKVLRVLQEREFTRVGGREPIRADARIVAATNQDLESAVRAGRFREDLFFRLNVVRIIVPPLRDRRADIPELIEFFIDKVNHDLGTNIVGVAEDVRETLMRHHWPGNVRELENTLLRAAVLARGRTLVPEDFVLAGQARSVTAEVLPLEDAVRHRLGELLEGGSEGVQDLYNTLISAVERPLIEVVLERAGGNQVKAADMLGINRNTLRKKITELGVAIRRSVGGPLG
;
A
#
# COMPACT_ATOMS: atom_id res chain seq x y z
N MET A 1 -18.69 -28.54 -23.03
CA MET A 1 -19.68 -28.41 -21.95
C MET A 1 -19.33 -27.17 -21.20
N SER A 2 -20.07 -26.07 -21.42
CA SER A 2 -19.86 -24.79 -20.77
C SER A 2 -20.28 -24.92 -19.31
N THR A 3 -19.39 -24.60 -18.41
CA THR A 3 -19.71 -24.40 -16.98
C THR A 3 -20.78 -23.33 -16.86
N PRO A 4 -21.87 -23.53 -16.09
CA PRO A 4 -22.86 -22.47 -15.89
C PRO A 4 -22.21 -21.29 -15.18
N GLU A 5 -22.27 -20.11 -15.81
CA GLU A 5 -21.91 -18.86 -15.16
C GLU A 5 -22.75 -18.71 -13.88
N PRO A 6 -22.20 -18.22 -12.77
CA PRO A 6 -22.94 -18.01 -11.55
C PRO A 6 -24.04 -16.96 -11.81
N ASN A 7 -25.28 -17.36 -11.55
CA ASN A 7 -26.48 -16.56 -11.77
C ASN A 7 -26.38 -15.26 -10.92
N LEU A 8 -25.96 -14.17 -11.57
CA LEU A 8 -25.76 -12.84 -10.99
C LEU A 8 -27.10 -12.11 -10.88
N SER A 9 -28.00 -12.53 -9.98
CA SER A 9 -29.23 -11.81 -9.73
C SER A 9 -28.95 -10.46 -9.03
N GLY A 10 -29.58 -9.38 -9.49
CA GLY A 10 -29.50 -8.03 -8.92
C GLY A 10 -30.82 -7.29 -9.04
N THR A 11 -31.00 -6.24 -8.25
CA THR A 11 -32.18 -5.35 -8.32
C THR A 11 -31.87 -4.14 -9.19
N ILE A 12 -32.60 -4.00 -10.30
CA ILE A 12 -32.33 -3.00 -11.33
C ILE A 12 -33.52 -2.02 -11.40
N LEU A 13 -33.23 -0.72 -11.39
CA LEU A 13 -34.18 0.32 -11.74
C LEU A 13 -34.01 0.70 -13.20
N VAL A 14 -35.10 0.80 -13.95
CA VAL A 14 -35.15 1.31 -15.32
C VAL A 14 -36.01 2.54 -15.34
N ALA A 15 -35.45 3.69 -15.65
CA ALA A 15 -36.17 4.96 -15.79
C ALA A 15 -36.04 5.49 -17.21
N ASP A 16 -37.16 5.57 -17.90
CA ASP A 16 -37.27 6.03 -19.30
C ASP A 16 -38.68 6.49 -19.54
N ASP A 17 -38.91 7.57 -20.29
CA ASP A 17 -40.28 8.06 -20.58
C ASP A 17 -40.95 7.20 -21.66
N GLU A 18 -40.20 6.50 -22.51
CA GLU A 18 -40.73 5.62 -23.55
C GLU A 18 -41.14 4.24 -22.99
N GLU A 19 -42.41 3.91 -23.00
CA GLU A 19 -42.99 2.64 -22.52
C GLU A 19 -42.36 1.41 -23.24
N SER A 20 -42.15 1.56 -24.52
CA SER A 20 -41.54 0.51 -25.35
C SER A 20 -40.11 0.12 -24.88
N ILE A 21 -39.33 1.12 -24.52
CA ILE A 21 -37.97 0.91 -24.02
C ILE A 21 -38.00 0.28 -22.63
N ARG A 22 -38.83 0.78 -21.72
CA ARG A 22 -39.02 0.17 -20.40
C ARG A 22 -39.43 -1.28 -20.50
N TRP A 23 -40.39 -1.63 -21.37
CA TRP A 23 -40.84 -3.01 -21.55
C TRP A 23 -39.75 -3.92 -22.09
N VAL A 24 -38.96 -3.47 -23.08
CA VAL A 24 -37.84 -4.24 -23.64
C VAL A 24 -36.75 -4.51 -22.62
N LEU A 25 -36.33 -3.48 -21.87
CA LEU A 25 -35.29 -3.59 -20.84
C LEU A 25 -35.76 -4.43 -19.65
N GLU A 26 -36.99 -4.27 -19.21
CA GLU A 26 -37.59 -5.10 -18.14
C GLU A 26 -37.55 -6.57 -18.54
N ARG A 27 -37.99 -6.91 -19.74
CA ARG A 27 -38.02 -8.29 -20.23
C ARG A 27 -36.63 -8.88 -20.40
N ALA A 28 -35.67 -8.12 -20.94
CA ALA A 28 -34.29 -8.55 -21.12
C ALA A 28 -33.61 -8.82 -19.77
N CYS A 29 -33.77 -7.92 -18.83
CA CYS A 29 -33.21 -8.06 -17.48
C CYS A 29 -33.88 -9.21 -16.69
N ALA A 30 -35.20 -9.37 -16.79
CA ALA A 30 -35.94 -10.45 -16.12
C ALA A 30 -35.55 -11.83 -16.67
N GLN A 31 -35.32 -11.94 -17.98
CA GLN A 31 -34.82 -13.18 -18.59
C GLN A 31 -33.43 -13.57 -18.11
N SER A 32 -32.61 -12.58 -17.73
CA SER A 32 -31.28 -12.79 -17.14
C SER A 32 -31.34 -13.04 -15.63
N GLY A 33 -32.54 -13.16 -15.03
CA GLY A 33 -32.71 -13.48 -13.60
C GLY A 33 -32.63 -12.29 -12.65
N HIS A 34 -32.77 -11.05 -13.15
CA HIS A 34 -32.75 -9.83 -12.32
C HIS A 34 -34.18 -9.41 -11.90
N THR A 35 -34.28 -8.77 -10.74
CA THR A 35 -35.50 -8.11 -10.29
C THR A 35 -35.52 -6.70 -10.86
N VAL A 36 -36.55 -6.35 -11.63
CA VAL A 36 -36.63 -5.07 -12.33
C VAL A 36 -37.78 -4.22 -11.79
N VAL A 37 -37.57 -2.92 -11.71
CA VAL A 37 -38.57 -1.91 -11.46
C VAL A 37 -38.47 -0.88 -12.54
N THR A 38 -39.58 -0.55 -13.15
CA THR A 38 -39.66 0.44 -14.23
C THR A 38 -40.44 1.67 -13.77
N VAL A 39 -39.96 2.85 -14.14
CA VAL A 39 -40.61 4.14 -13.85
C VAL A 39 -40.53 5.05 -15.07
N PRO A 40 -41.59 5.90 -15.31
CA PRO A 40 -41.67 6.73 -16.50
C PRO A 40 -40.99 8.10 -16.37
N SER A 41 -40.50 8.49 -15.17
CA SER A 41 -39.99 9.85 -14.96
C SER A 41 -38.81 9.89 -13.99
N GLY A 42 -38.04 10.98 -14.04
CA GLY A 42 -36.93 11.21 -13.13
C GLY A 42 -37.37 11.43 -11.67
N ALA A 43 -38.52 12.03 -11.47
CA ALA A 43 -39.11 12.22 -10.14
C ALA A 43 -39.46 10.88 -9.47
N GLU A 44 -40.09 9.98 -10.24
CA GLU A 44 -40.39 8.62 -9.76
C GLU A 44 -39.14 7.79 -9.56
N ALA A 45 -38.10 7.99 -10.41
CA ALA A 45 -36.80 7.33 -10.23
C ALA A 45 -36.17 7.71 -8.89
N LEU A 46 -36.12 8.98 -8.52
CA LEU A 46 -35.62 9.44 -7.23
C LEU A 46 -36.48 8.90 -6.06
N ALA A 47 -37.80 8.89 -6.20
CA ALA A 47 -38.70 8.34 -5.18
C ALA A 47 -38.44 6.83 -4.97
N ALA A 48 -38.23 6.06 -6.05
CA ALA A 48 -37.90 4.65 -6.00
C ALA A 48 -36.54 4.41 -5.33
N LEU A 49 -35.50 5.15 -5.73
CA LEU A 49 -34.16 5.07 -5.17
C LEU A 49 -34.10 5.35 -3.66
N ARG A 50 -34.95 6.27 -3.16
CA ARG A 50 -35.08 6.59 -1.73
C ARG A 50 -35.85 5.52 -0.95
N SER A 51 -36.79 4.84 -1.61
CA SER A 51 -37.71 3.89 -0.95
C SER A 51 -37.04 2.52 -0.69
N ARG A 52 -36.11 2.11 -1.52
CA ARG A 52 -35.40 0.82 -1.41
C ARG A 52 -34.05 0.84 -2.13
N PRO A 53 -33.09 -0.04 -1.73
CA PRO A 53 -31.80 -0.15 -2.39
C PRO A 53 -31.92 -0.81 -3.78
N PHE A 54 -31.19 -0.25 -4.75
CA PHE A 54 -30.97 -0.83 -6.07
C PHE A 54 -29.47 -1.10 -6.29
N ASP A 55 -29.15 -2.18 -7.00
CA ASP A 55 -27.78 -2.49 -7.37
C ASP A 55 -27.34 -1.68 -8.58
N LEU A 56 -28.26 -1.43 -9.52
CA LEU A 56 -28.02 -0.72 -10.76
C LEU A 56 -29.26 0.10 -11.15
N ALA A 57 -29.04 1.27 -11.73
CA ALA A 57 -30.07 2.09 -12.35
C ALA A 57 -29.69 2.37 -13.82
N LEU A 58 -30.58 2.04 -14.75
CA LEU A 58 -30.57 2.43 -16.15
C LEU A 58 -31.47 3.65 -16.29
N VAL A 59 -30.92 4.82 -16.61
CA VAL A 59 -31.65 6.08 -16.54
C VAL A 59 -31.49 6.85 -17.86
N ASP A 60 -32.61 7.17 -18.53
CA ASP A 60 -32.55 8.01 -19.70
C ASP A 60 -32.20 9.46 -19.37
N ILE A 61 -31.39 10.12 -20.21
CA ILE A 61 -31.03 11.53 -20.00
C ILE A 61 -32.26 12.43 -20.08
N ARG A 62 -33.12 12.17 -21.08
CA ARG A 62 -34.25 13.04 -21.38
C ARG A 62 -35.56 12.45 -20.87
N MET A 63 -35.90 12.76 -19.64
CA MET A 63 -37.18 12.40 -19.02
C MET A 63 -37.98 13.66 -18.65
N PRO A 64 -39.29 13.56 -18.52
CA PRO A 64 -40.11 14.62 -17.94
C PRO A 64 -39.67 14.95 -16.51
N ASP A 65 -39.83 16.17 -16.10
CA ASP A 65 -39.63 16.73 -14.74
C ASP A 65 -38.13 16.82 -14.33
N VAL A 66 -37.42 15.71 -14.24
CA VAL A 66 -36.04 15.65 -13.78
C VAL A 66 -35.20 14.84 -14.79
N SER A 67 -34.12 15.44 -15.30
CA SER A 67 -33.24 14.74 -16.24
C SER A 67 -32.50 13.61 -15.55
N GLY A 68 -32.15 12.57 -16.33
CA GLY A 68 -31.38 11.45 -15.78
C GLY A 68 -30.01 11.83 -15.18
N LEU A 69 -29.39 12.88 -15.71
CA LEU A 69 -28.15 13.42 -15.13
C LEU A 69 -28.38 14.11 -13.77
N ASP A 70 -29.55 14.75 -13.60
CA ASP A 70 -29.92 15.36 -12.32
C ASP A 70 -30.34 14.29 -11.30
N VAL A 71 -30.99 13.21 -11.75
CA VAL A 71 -31.24 12.02 -10.90
C VAL A 71 -29.93 11.45 -10.36
N LEU A 72 -28.93 11.25 -11.23
CA LEU A 72 -27.60 10.78 -10.84
C LEU A 72 -26.94 11.72 -9.84
N SER A 73 -26.94 13.04 -10.10
CA SER A 73 -26.31 14.03 -9.22
C SER A 73 -26.95 14.03 -7.83
N ARG A 74 -28.27 14.09 -7.75
CA ARG A 74 -29.00 14.06 -6.47
C ARG A 74 -28.83 12.75 -5.72
N ALA A 75 -28.83 11.62 -6.42
CA ALA A 75 -28.58 10.33 -5.79
C ALA A 75 -27.16 10.27 -5.16
N ARG A 76 -26.15 10.89 -5.79
CA ARG A 76 -24.79 11.01 -5.25
C ARG A 76 -24.73 11.95 -4.05
N GLU A 77 -25.39 13.12 -4.12
CA GLU A 77 -25.46 14.08 -3.01
C GLU A 77 -26.16 13.48 -1.78
N GLU A 78 -27.16 12.64 -1.99
CA GLU A 78 -27.90 11.94 -0.94
C GLU A 78 -27.15 10.67 -0.44
N GLY A 79 -25.98 10.35 -0.99
CA GLY A 79 -25.19 9.19 -0.59
C GLY A 79 -25.82 7.84 -0.97
N LEU A 80 -26.70 7.81 -1.98
CA LEU A 80 -27.34 6.58 -2.44
C LEU A 80 -26.32 5.72 -3.18
N ASP A 81 -26.13 4.51 -2.69
CA ASP A 81 -25.13 3.58 -3.16
C ASP A 81 -25.70 2.68 -4.28
N THR A 82 -25.97 3.27 -5.44
CA THR A 82 -26.47 2.61 -6.65
C THR A 82 -25.53 2.90 -7.81
N LEU A 83 -25.17 1.92 -8.64
CA LEU A 83 -24.48 2.17 -9.89
C LEU A 83 -25.45 2.73 -10.93
N PHE A 84 -24.98 3.68 -11.75
CA PHE A 84 -25.79 4.31 -12.79
C PHE A 84 -25.20 4.04 -14.17
N ILE A 85 -26.04 3.56 -15.09
CA ILE A 85 -25.80 3.56 -16.53
C ILE A 85 -26.77 4.58 -17.13
N VAL A 86 -26.24 5.57 -17.81
CA VAL A 86 -27.03 6.64 -18.40
C VAL A 86 -27.33 6.31 -19.86
N MET A 87 -28.62 6.35 -20.25
CA MET A 87 -29.06 6.10 -21.63
C MET A 87 -29.23 7.42 -22.37
N THR A 88 -28.83 7.47 -23.64
CA THR A 88 -28.93 8.67 -24.49
C THR A 88 -29.25 8.37 -25.94
N ALA A 89 -30.15 9.17 -26.52
CA ALA A 89 -30.44 9.13 -27.96
C ALA A 89 -29.41 9.90 -28.81
N GLN A 90 -28.56 10.76 -28.19
CA GLN A 90 -27.56 11.54 -28.90
C GLN A 90 -26.16 11.02 -28.56
N ASN A 91 -25.53 10.46 -29.58
CA ASN A 91 -24.13 10.01 -29.50
C ASN A 91 -23.18 11.20 -29.58
N THR A 92 -23.28 12.17 -28.65
CA THR A 92 -22.34 13.28 -28.58
C THR A 92 -21.31 12.99 -27.47
N MET A 93 -20.04 13.16 -27.82
CA MET A 93 -18.91 13.01 -26.87
C MET A 93 -19.13 13.85 -25.60
N ALA A 94 -19.84 14.97 -25.70
CA ALA A 94 -20.17 15.86 -24.58
C ALA A 94 -21.07 15.16 -23.52
N ASN A 95 -22.10 14.43 -23.92
CA ASN A 95 -23.03 13.74 -23.01
C ASN A 95 -22.34 12.57 -22.29
N ALA A 96 -21.48 11.84 -22.98
CA ALA A 96 -20.70 10.75 -22.38
C ALA A 96 -19.69 11.27 -21.33
N ILE A 97 -19.00 12.37 -21.65
CA ILE A 97 -18.05 13.01 -20.73
C ILE A 97 -18.79 13.58 -19.51
N GLU A 98 -19.96 14.16 -19.72
CA GLU A 98 -20.74 14.75 -18.61
C GLU A 98 -21.30 13.67 -17.67
N ALA A 99 -21.83 12.58 -18.21
CA ALA A 99 -22.29 11.43 -17.41
C ALA A 99 -21.15 10.85 -16.56
N THR A 100 -19.98 10.65 -17.16
CA THR A 100 -18.79 10.13 -16.44
C THR A 100 -18.32 11.11 -15.36
N LYS A 101 -18.28 12.42 -15.65
CA LYS A 101 -17.90 13.45 -14.66
C LYS A 101 -18.86 13.51 -13.47
N ARG A 102 -20.14 13.23 -13.67
CA ARG A 102 -21.15 13.18 -12.61
C ARG A 102 -21.18 11.84 -11.87
N GLY A 103 -20.29 10.88 -12.21
CA GLY A 103 -20.14 9.60 -11.52
C GLY A 103 -21.02 8.46 -12.04
N ALA A 104 -21.45 8.51 -13.31
CA ALA A 104 -22.02 7.35 -13.97
C ALA A 104 -20.96 6.24 -14.13
N TYR A 105 -21.40 5.00 -13.97
CA TYR A 105 -20.56 3.82 -14.21
C TYR A 105 -20.21 3.67 -15.68
N ASP A 106 -21.23 3.87 -16.55
CA ASP A 106 -21.10 3.82 -18.01
C ASP A 106 -22.27 4.55 -18.67
N TYR A 107 -22.26 4.64 -20.00
CA TYR A 107 -23.38 5.17 -20.76
C TYR A 107 -23.77 4.20 -21.88
N LEU A 108 -25.02 4.29 -22.34
CA LEU A 108 -25.59 3.45 -23.38
C LEU A 108 -26.30 4.35 -24.42
N THR A 109 -25.94 4.18 -25.69
CA THR A 109 -26.54 4.96 -26.80
C THR A 109 -27.73 4.22 -27.40
N LYS A 110 -28.86 4.95 -27.53
CA LYS A 110 -30.06 4.45 -28.27
C LYS A 110 -29.88 4.68 -29.78
N PRO A 111 -30.21 3.72 -30.66
CA PRO A 111 -30.72 2.37 -30.38
C PRO A 111 -29.56 1.45 -29.91
N PHE A 112 -29.85 0.59 -28.95
CA PHE A 112 -28.86 -0.34 -28.38
C PHE A 112 -29.20 -1.79 -28.70
N ASP A 113 -28.17 -2.63 -28.73
CA ASP A 113 -28.28 -4.07 -28.81
C ASP A 113 -28.52 -4.68 -27.45
N LEU A 114 -29.45 -5.62 -27.32
CA LEU A 114 -29.76 -6.30 -26.04
C LEU A 114 -28.59 -7.13 -25.54
N GLU A 115 -27.75 -7.68 -26.39
CA GLU A 115 -26.53 -8.38 -25.97
C GLU A 115 -25.53 -7.41 -25.33
N GLN A 116 -25.40 -6.23 -25.90
CA GLN A 116 -24.55 -5.16 -25.33
C GLN A 116 -25.07 -4.70 -23.96
N VAL A 117 -26.39 -4.52 -23.83
CA VAL A 117 -27.05 -4.17 -22.56
C VAL A 117 -26.79 -5.25 -21.51
N ALA A 118 -27.01 -6.53 -21.86
CA ALA A 118 -26.79 -7.65 -20.95
C ALA A 118 -25.32 -7.75 -20.48
N ALA A 119 -24.37 -7.57 -21.40
CA ALA A 119 -22.94 -7.57 -21.06
C ALA A 119 -22.56 -6.41 -20.13
N LEU A 120 -23.15 -5.23 -20.35
CA LEU A 120 -22.91 -4.04 -19.53
C LEU A 120 -23.48 -4.20 -18.11
N ILE A 121 -24.72 -4.70 -18.01
CA ILE A 121 -25.37 -5.01 -16.75
C ILE A 121 -24.59 -6.05 -15.95
N THR A 122 -24.16 -7.13 -16.61
CA THR A 122 -23.36 -8.19 -15.98
C THR A 122 -22.07 -7.63 -15.39
N ARG A 123 -21.34 -6.79 -16.13
CA ARG A 123 -20.13 -6.12 -15.64
C ARG A 123 -20.40 -5.18 -14.46
N ALA A 124 -21.46 -4.36 -14.54
CA ALA A 124 -21.85 -3.45 -13.50
C ALA A 124 -22.23 -4.18 -12.19
N LEU A 125 -23.05 -5.24 -12.29
CA LEU A 125 -23.47 -6.05 -11.16
C LEU A 125 -22.30 -6.86 -10.55
N ALA A 126 -21.36 -7.33 -11.37
CA ALA A 126 -20.15 -7.97 -10.88
C ALA A 126 -19.30 -7.00 -10.04
N LEU A 127 -19.10 -5.77 -10.53
CA LEU A 127 -18.43 -4.72 -9.77
C LEU A 127 -19.18 -4.38 -8.48
N ARG A 128 -20.51 -4.23 -8.57
CA ARG A 128 -21.36 -3.94 -7.41
C ARG A 128 -21.26 -5.01 -6.33
N ARG A 129 -21.29 -6.26 -6.71
CA ARG A 129 -21.15 -7.40 -5.82
C ARG A 129 -19.79 -7.42 -5.14
N LEU A 130 -18.74 -7.12 -5.91
CA LEU A 130 -17.37 -7.00 -5.39
C LEU A 130 -17.29 -5.90 -4.33
N THR A 131 -17.83 -4.72 -4.61
CA THR A 131 -17.85 -3.59 -3.67
C THR A 131 -18.64 -3.93 -2.40
N LYS A 132 -19.87 -4.48 -2.53
CA LYS A 132 -20.67 -4.93 -1.37
C LYS A 132 -20.00 -6.03 -0.54
N ASN A 133 -19.35 -6.99 -1.20
CA ASN A 133 -18.59 -8.03 -0.48
C ASN A 133 -17.41 -7.42 0.29
N LEU A 134 -16.70 -6.46 -0.31
CA LEU A 134 -15.65 -5.71 0.37
C LEU A 134 -16.18 -4.92 1.57
N GLU A 135 -17.37 -4.30 1.46
CA GLU A 135 -17.99 -3.57 2.56
C GLU A 135 -18.48 -4.51 3.69
N ARG A 136 -19.08 -5.64 3.34
CA ARG A 136 -19.46 -6.68 4.31
C ARG A 136 -18.23 -7.24 5.03
N LEU A 137 -17.18 -7.53 4.28
CA LEU A 137 -15.91 -8.02 4.82
C LEU A 137 -15.18 -6.95 5.63
N ARG A 138 -15.32 -5.66 5.27
CA ARG A 138 -14.90 -4.54 6.14
C ARG A 138 -15.60 -4.58 7.51
N GLY A 139 -16.90 -4.91 7.54
CA GLY A 139 -17.65 -5.08 8.80
C GLY A 139 -17.14 -6.25 9.63
N GLU A 140 -16.87 -7.38 8.99
CA GLU A 140 -16.36 -8.60 9.62
C GLU A 140 -14.87 -8.51 9.99
N LEU A 141 -14.06 -7.79 9.18
CA LEU A 141 -12.62 -7.58 9.38
C LEU A 141 -12.29 -6.39 10.29
N LYS A 142 -13.22 -5.46 10.55
CA LYS A 142 -13.09 -4.50 11.67
C LYS A 142 -12.81 -5.19 13.00
N GLN A 143 -13.19 -6.46 13.11
CA GLN A 143 -12.85 -7.32 14.25
C GLN A 143 -11.46 -8.00 14.17
N ARG A 144 -10.72 -7.92 13.05
CA ARG A 144 -9.46 -8.68 12.85
C ARG A 144 -8.25 -7.87 12.36
N HIS A 145 -8.21 -6.55 12.49
CA HIS A 145 -7.00 -5.72 12.27
C HIS A 145 -6.27 -5.82 10.89
N GLU A 146 -6.89 -6.35 9.82
CA GLU A 146 -6.22 -6.63 8.54
C GLU A 146 -6.96 -6.07 7.32
N LEU A 147 -7.28 -4.77 7.32
CA LEU A 147 -7.97 -4.13 6.17
C LEU A 147 -6.99 -3.42 5.24
N VAL A 148 -7.07 -3.74 3.95
CA VAL A 148 -6.54 -2.85 2.90
C VAL A 148 -7.51 -1.67 2.77
N ILE A 149 -7.08 -0.46 3.18
CA ILE A 149 -7.91 0.75 3.20
C ILE A 149 -7.56 1.64 2.02
N GLY A 150 -8.57 2.20 1.36
CA GLY A 150 -8.43 3.20 0.32
C GLY A 150 -9.63 3.25 -0.62
N ARG A 151 -10.07 4.46 -0.98
CA ARG A 151 -11.19 4.73 -1.91
C ARG A 151 -10.74 5.39 -3.19
N THR A 152 -9.46 5.73 -3.30
CA THR A 152 -8.93 6.36 -4.50
C THR A 152 -9.06 5.46 -5.73
N PRO A 153 -9.21 6.01 -6.95
CA PRO A 153 -9.27 5.23 -8.18
C PRO A 153 -8.12 4.24 -8.32
N ALA A 154 -6.89 4.64 -7.94
CA ALA A 154 -5.71 3.78 -7.97
C ALA A 154 -5.87 2.54 -7.05
N MET A 155 -6.47 2.69 -5.86
CA MET A 155 -6.76 1.56 -4.98
C MET A 155 -7.94 0.72 -5.49
N GLN A 156 -8.92 1.31 -6.16
CA GLN A 156 -10.01 0.56 -6.78
C GLN A 156 -9.51 -0.36 -7.91
N GLU A 157 -8.52 0.06 -8.68
CA GLU A 157 -7.85 -0.82 -9.65
C GLU A 157 -7.19 -2.01 -8.97
N VAL A 158 -6.47 -1.79 -7.86
CA VAL A 158 -5.87 -2.86 -7.04
C VAL A 158 -6.95 -3.85 -6.59
N TYR A 159 -8.06 -3.37 -6.04
CA TYR A 159 -9.17 -4.23 -5.60
C TYR A 159 -9.82 -5.01 -6.74
N THR A 160 -9.97 -4.37 -7.90
CA THR A 160 -10.53 -5.02 -9.08
C THR A 160 -9.65 -6.19 -9.53
N VAL A 161 -8.32 -6.01 -9.53
CA VAL A 161 -7.39 -7.08 -9.88
C VAL A 161 -7.39 -8.18 -8.81
N ILE A 162 -7.40 -7.82 -7.52
CA ILE A 162 -7.52 -8.79 -6.42
C ILE A 162 -8.77 -9.67 -6.62
N GLY A 163 -9.94 -9.05 -6.84
CA GLY A 163 -11.19 -9.78 -7.00
C GLY A 163 -11.21 -10.74 -8.19
N ARG A 164 -10.51 -10.41 -9.28
CA ARG A 164 -10.40 -11.28 -10.46
C ARG A 164 -9.41 -12.42 -10.26
N VAL A 165 -8.31 -12.16 -9.56
CA VAL A 165 -7.23 -13.14 -9.43
C VAL A 165 -7.40 -14.05 -8.20
N ALA A 166 -8.09 -13.60 -7.16
CA ALA A 166 -8.25 -14.37 -5.92
C ALA A 166 -8.81 -15.78 -6.15
N PRO A 167 -9.89 -16.01 -6.94
CA PRO A 167 -10.45 -17.34 -7.15
C PRO A 167 -9.60 -18.23 -8.08
N THR A 168 -8.48 -17.74 -8.58
CA THR A 168 -7.60 -18.50 -9.49
C THR A 168 -6.33 -18.97 -8.76
N ASP A 169 -5.63 -19.96 -9.34
CA ASP A 169 -4.30 -20.40 -8.88
C ASP A 169 -3.14 -19.66 -9.56
N ALA A 170 -3.44 -18.58 -10.28
CA ALA A 170 -2.41 -17.81 -10.96
C ALA A 170 -1.40 -17.23 -9.96
N THR A 171 -0.14 -17.23 -10.37
CA THR A 171 0.93 -16.53 -9.62
C THR A 171 0.72 -15.03 -9.70
N VAL A 172 0.88 -14.33 -8.58
CA VAL A 172 0.70 -12.89 -8.49
C VAL A 172 2.01 -12.24 -8.07
N LEU A 173 2.41 -11.20 -8.80
CA LEU A 173 3.52 -10.33 -8.45
C LEU A 173 2.99 -8.98 -7.96
N ILE A 174 3.24 -8.65 -6.70
CA ILE A 174 2.84 -7.40 -6.08
C ILE A 174 4.05 -6.46 -6.05
N GLN A 175 3.93 -5.32 -6.71
CA GLN A 175 4.97 -4.29 -6.70
C GLN A 175 4.49 -3.04 -5.97
N GLY A 176 5.41 -2.40 -5.24
CA GLY A 176 5.14 -1.15 -4.55
C GLY A 176 6.24 -0.83 -3.56
N GLU A 177 6.36 0.43 -3.20
CA GLU A 177 7.37 0.90 -2.25
C GLU A 177 7.24 0.20 -0.90
N THR A 178 8.30 0.29 -0.10
CA THR A 178 8.27 -0.23 1.28
C THR A 178 7.18 0.49 2.09
N GLY A 179 6.42 -0.29 2.87
CA GLY A 179 5.35 0.26 3.72
C GLY A 179 4.03 0.59 3.02
N THR A 180 3.84 0.24 1.73
CA THR A 180 2.58 0.47 0.99
C THR A 180 1.46 -0.51 1.35
N GLY A 181 1.76 -1.64 2.03
CA GLY A 181 0.79 -2.67 2.39
C GLY A 181 0.78 -3.89 1.47
N LYS A 182 1.88 -4.22 0.80
CA LYS A 182 1.99 -5.40 -0.10
C LYS A 182 1.57 -6.71 0.56
N GLU A 183 1.96 -6.92 1.82
CA GLU A 183 1.58 -8.11 2.59
C GLU A 183 0.07 -8.19 2.85
N LEU A 184 -0.59 -7.05 3.15
CA LEU A 184 -2.04 -6.99 3.30
C LEU A 184 -2.76 -7.35 2.00
N VAL A 185 -2.24 -6.89 0.85
CA VAL A 185 -2.77 -7.27 -0.47
C VAL A 185 -2.63 -8.77 -0.69
N ALA A 186 -1.48 -9.37 -0.37
CA ALA A 186 -1.25 -10.82 -0.50
C ALA A 186 -2.19 -11.62 0.41
N ASN A 187 -2.38 -11.18 1.64
CA ASN A 187 -3.29 -11.81 2.61
C ASN A 187 -4.75 -11.71 2.13
N THR A 188 -5.15 -10.56 1.59
CA THR A 188 -6.47 -10.35 1.00
C THR A 188 -6.72 -11.30 -0.18
N ILE A 189 -5.72 -11.52 -1.06
CA ILE A 189 -5.80 -12.48 -2.16
C ILE A 189 -6.01 -13.91 -1.63
N HIS A 190 -5.26 -14.30 -0.60
CA HIS A 190 -5.40 -15.62 0.02
C HIS A 190 -6.79 -15.80 0.63
N TYR A 191 -7.26 -14.82 1.42
CA TYR A 191 -8.55 -14.87 2.10
C TYR A 191 -9.74 -15.02 1.14
N HIS A 192 -9.65 -14.39 -0.04
CA HIS A 192 -10.67 -14.46 -1.08
C HIS A 192 -10.44 -15.57 -2.11
N SER A 193 -9.44 -16.42 -1.89
CA SER A 193 -9.19 -17.60 -2.73
C SER A 193 -10.01 -18.81 -2.26
N ASP A 194 -10.11 -19.82 -3.12
CA ASP A 194 -10.72 -21.11 -2.78
C ASP A 194 -9.77 -22.00 -1.95
N ARG A 195 -8.56 -21.53 -1.63
CA ARG A 195 -7.54 -22.24 -0.88
C ARG A 195 -7.83 -22.21 0.60
N ARG A 196 -7.97 -23.40 1.23
CA ARG A 196 -8.29 -23.54 2.65
C ARG A 196 -7.09 -23.79 3.55
N GLY A 197 -5.91 -24.03 2.97
CA GLY A 197 -4.65 -24.20 3.70
C GLY A 197 -4.15 -22.87 4.26
N PRO A 198 -3.04 -22.85 5.00
CA PRO A 198 -2.55 -21.67 5.67
C PRO A 198 -1.96 -20.62 4.70
N PHE A 199 -1.99 -19.34 5.10
CA PHE A 199 -1.15 -18.29 4.54
C PHE A 199 0.20 -18.31 5.24
N VAL A 200 1.26 -18.61 4.49
CA VAL A 200 2.63 -18.68 5.02
C VAL A 200 3.46 -17.61 4.37
N ALA A 201 3.91 -16.63 5.15
CA ALA A 201 4.77 -15.55 4.68
C ALA A 201 6.24 -15.85 4.99
N ILE A 202 7.11 -15.44 4.08
CA ILE A 202 8.56 -15.41 4.26
C ILE A 202 9.12 -14.14 3.63
N ASN A 203 9.92 -13.41 4.40
CA ASN A 203 10.62 -12.23 3.89
C ASN A 203 12.05 -12.65 3.51
N CYS A 204 12.38 -12.56 2.21
CA CYS A 204 13.66 -13.01 1.66
C CYS A 204 14.84 -12.13 2.11
N SER A 205 14.61 -10.85 2.42
CA SER A 205 15.66 -9.94 2.89
C SER A 205 15.96 -10.07 4.39
N ALA A 206 15.00 -10.58 5.18
CA ALA A 206 15.16 -10.68 6.63
C ALA A 206 15.94 -11.92 7.10
N ILE A 207 16.14 -12.90 6.20
CA ILE A 207 16.81 -14.17 6.52
C ILE A 207 18.19 -14.19 5.87
N PRO A 208 19.26 -14.57 6.61
CA PRO A 208 20.57 -14.78 6.02
C PRO A 208 20.52 -15.75 4.83
N ASN A 209 21.23 -15.43 3.75
CA ASN A 209 21.21 -16.20 2.49
C ASN A 209 21.49 -17.69 2.68
N GLU A 210 22.35 -18.03 3.62
CA GLU A 210 22.75 -19.42 3.95
C GLU A 210 21.60 -20.22 4.59
N LEU A 211 20.68 -19.53 5.26
CA LEU A 211 19.54 -20.16 5.94
C LEU A 211 18.25 -20.12 5.09
N LEU A 212 18.16 -19.22 4.13
CA LEU A 212 16.94 -19.01 3.35
C LEU A 212 16.54 -20.29 2.59
N GLU A 213 17.50 -21.05 2.07
CA GLU A 213 17.21 -22.32 1.41
C GLU A 213 16.59 -23.34 2.36
N SER A 214 17.17 -23.49 3.55
CA SER A 214 16.68 -24.43 4.57
C SER A 214 15.31 -24.01 5.15
N GLU A 215 15.03 -22.73 5.25
CA GLU A 215 13.70 -22.21 5.64
C GLU A 215 12.65 -22.46 4.56
N LEU A 216 13.00 -22.26 3.27
CA LEU A 216 12.05 -22.47 2.16
C LEU A 216 11.71 -23.93 1.95
N PHE A 217 12.73 -24.79 1.84
CA PHE A 217 12.58 -26.20 1.44
C PHE A 217 12.61 -27.20 2.60
N GLY A 218 13.04 -26.76 3.78
CA GLY A 218 13.30 -27.65 4.89
C GLY A 218 14.58 -28.47 4.72
N TYR A 219 14.92 -29.32 5.68
CA TYR A 219 16.12 -30.13 5.64
C TYR A 219 15.90 -31.48 6.32
N GLU A 220 16.69 -32.46 5.85
CA GLU A 220 16.76 -33.77 6.48
C GLU A 220 17.83 -33.78 7.59
N ARG A 221 17.71 -34.71 8.53
CA ARG A 221 18.71 -34.91 9.57
C ARG A 221 20.09 -35.16 8.95
N GLY A 222 21.12 -34.42 9.40
CA GLY A 222 22.49 -34.52 8.90
C GLY A 222 22.75 -33.75 7.61
N ALA A 223 21.85 -32.92 7.11
CA ALA A 223 22.04 -32.14 5.90
C ALA A 223 23.17 -31.13 5.99
N PHE A 224 23.45 -30.61 7.19
CA PHE A 224 24.58 -29.73 7.50
C PHE A 224 24.96 -29.84 8.98
N THR A 225 26.08 -29.22 9.38
CA THR A 225 26.51 -29.17 10.78
C THR A 225 25.50 -28.45 11.63
N GLY A 226 24.80 -29.17 12.54
CA GLY A 226 23.70 -28.63 13.37
C GLY A 226 22.30 -29.13 12.97
N ALA A 227 22.14 -29.85 11.87
CA ALA A 227 20.90 -30.48 11.47
C ALA A 227 20.63 -31.77 12.30
N VAL A 228 20.26 -31.60 13.57
CA VAL A 228 20.06 -32.72 14.52
C VAL A 228 18.76 -33.47 14.21
N GLU A 229 17.73 -32.74 13.79
CA GLU A 229 16.40 -33.27 13.46
C GLU A 229 15.96 -32.82 12.08
N ARG A 230 15.02 -33.53 11.48
CA ARG A 230 14.35 -33.13 10.25
C ARG A 230 13.45 -31.91 10.52
N ARG A 231 13.45 -30.91 9.61
CA ARG A 231 12.56 -29.75 9.68
C ARG A 231 11.83 -29.53 8.35
N ILE A 232 10.52 -29.29 8.45
CA ILE A 232 9.68 -28.94 7.29
C ILE A 232 9.94 -27.49 6.87
N GLY A 233 9.94 -27.24 5.55
CA GLY A 233 10.10 -25.91 4.98
C GLY A 233 8.79 -25.17 4.75
N LYS A 234 8.89 -23.90 4.35
CA LYS A 234 7.74 -23.02 4.08
C LYS A 234 6.87 -23.52 2.92
N PHE A 235 7.46 -24.13 1.89
CA PHE A 235 6.70 -24.76 0.79
C PHE A 235 5.80 -25.89 1.28
N GLU A 236 6.31 -26.73 2.15
CA GLU A 236 5.54 -27.84 2.75
C GLU A 236 4.49 -27.31 3.73
N ALA A 237 4.87 -26.33 4.55
CA ALA A 237 3.97 -25.70 5.51
C ALA A 237 2.79 -24.96 4.84
N ALA A 238 2.96 -24.48 3.61
CA ALA A 238 1.91 -23.79 2.85
C ALA A 238 1.03 -24.72 2.02
N ALA A 239 1.14 -26.03 2.19
CA ALA A 239 0.38 -27.00 1.40
C ALA A 239 -1.15 -26.76 1.47
N GLY A 240 -1.82 -26.75 0.31
CA GLY A 240 -3.24 -26.43 0.16
C GLY A 240 -3.60 -24.95 0.40
N GLY A 241 -2.61 -24.12 0.73
CA GLY A 241 -2.75 -22.69 1.02
C GLY A 241 -1.97 -21.79 0.08
N THR A 242 -1.40 -20.70 0.62
CA THR A 242 -0.64 -19.71 -0.13
C THR A 242 0.72 -19.47 0.51
N LEU A 243 1.78 -19.53 -0.28
CA LEU A 243 3.12 -19.08 0.10
C LEU A 243 3.36 -17.67 -0.42
N PHE A 244 3.59 -16.74 0.48
CA PHE A 244 3.91 -15.36 0.19
C PHE A 244 5.42 -15.13 0.31
N LEU A 245 6.05 -14.74 -0.81
CA LEU A 245 7.47 -14.45 -0.91
C LEU A 245 7.66 -12.93 -0.93
N ASP A 246 7.95 -12.33 0.22
CA ASP A 246 8.21 -10.90 0.32
C ASP A 246 9.66 -10.57 -0.02
N GLU A 247 9.86 -9.40 -0.64
CA GLU A 247 11.14 -8.89 -1.13
C GLU A 247 11.91 -9.94 -1.98
N ILE A 248 11.19 -10.51 -2.96
CA ILE A 248 11.69 -11.58 -3.84
C ILE A 248 12.95 -11.17 -4.63
N ALA A 249 13.13 -9.87 -4.88
CA ALA A 249 14.31 -9.33 -5.57
C ALA A 249 15.61 -9.58 -4.84
N ASP A 250 15.57 -9.77 -3.51
CA ASP A 250 16.74 -9.99 -2.66
C ASP A 250 17.15 -11.47 -2.56
N MET A 251 16.39 -12.35 -3.23
CA MET A 251 16.69 -13.78 -3.25
C MET A 251 17.99 -14.07 -4.03
N PRO A 252 18.94 -14.86 -3.49
CA PRO A 252 20.15 -15.25 -4.19
C PRO A 252 19.89 -16.01 -5.51
N LEU A 253 20.69 -15.77 -6.55
CA LEU A 253 20.53 -16.37 -7.88
C LEU A 253 20.45 -17.90 -7.86
N GLY A 254 21.25 -18.56 -7.00
CA GLY A 254 21.21 -20.02 -6.84
C GLY A 254 19.84 -20.51 -6.34
N LEU A 255 19.22 -19.74 -5.46
CA LEU A 255 17.91 -20.07 -4.89
C LEU A 255 16.78 -19.76 -5.87
N GLN A 256 16.92 -18.69 -6.65
CA GLN A 256 15.97 -18.36 -7.73
C GLN A 256 15.79 -19.54 -8.71
N SER A 257 16.88 -20.27 -9.03
CA SER A 257 16.82 -21.46 -9.90
C SER A 257 16.01 -22.60 -9.27
N LYS A 258 16.13 -22.80 -7.95
CA LYS A 258 15.36 -23.82 -7.23
C LYS A 258 13.88 -23.47 -7.13
N VAL A 259 13.57 -22.20 -6.84
CA VAL A 259 12.19 -21.69 -6.81
C VAL A 259 11.54 -21.82 -8.20
N LEU A 260 12.27 -21.46 -9.27
CA LEU A 260 11.79 -21.66 -10.64
C LEU A 260 11.40 -23.09 -10.93
N ARG A 261 12.27 -24.04 -10.52
CA ARG A 261 11.98 -25.46 -10.70
C ARG A 261 10.69 -25.89 -9.97
N VAL A 262 10.49 -25.41 -8.74
CA VAL A 262 9.23 -25.68 -8.00
C VAL A 262 8.02 -25.12 -8.71
N LEU A 263 8.12 -23.91 -9.28
CA LEU A 263 7.02 -23.27 -10.04
C LEU A 263 6.69 -24.02 -11.33
N GLN A 264 7.68 -24.73 -11.92
CA GLN A 264 7.51 -25.48 -13.16
C GLN A 264 7.06 -26.92 -12.92
N GLU A 265 7.77 -27.63 -12.06
CA GLU A 265 7.59 -29.08 -11.83
C GLU A 265 6.55 -29.38 -10.75
N ARG A 266 6.20 -28.37 -9.91
CA ARG A 266 5.32 -28.53 -8.73
C ARG A 266 5.85 -29.56 -7.72
N GLU A 267 7.17 -29.74 -7.69
CA GLU A 267 7.88 -30.63 -6.79
C GLU A 267 9.19 -30.02 -6.32
N PHE A 268 9.65 -30.41 -5.14
CA PHE A 268 10.95 -30.05 -4.59
C PHE A 268 11.50 -31.16 -3.69
N THR A 269 12.76 -31.05 -3.30
CA THR A 269 13.41 -31.92 -2.31
C THR A 269 13.92 -31.09 -1.15
N ARG A 270 13.90 -31.64 0.07
CA ARG A 270 14.54 -31.02 1.23
C ARG A 270 16.05 -30.96 1.04
N VAL A 271 16.69 -30.02 1.71
CA VAL A 271 18.16 -29.94 1.74
C VAL A 271 18.72 -31.25 2.34
N GLY A 272 19.65 -31.89 1.62
CA GLY A 272 20.18 -33.20 1.99
C GLY A 272 19.27 -34.39 1.72
N GLY A 273 18.02 -34.17 1.28
CA GLY A 273 17.06 -35.21 0.94
C GLY A 273 17.11 -35.62 -0.54
N ARG A 274 16.48 -36.75 -0.87
CA ARG A 274 16.33 -37.27 -2.24
C ARG A 274 14.87 -37.50 -2.64
N GLU A 275 13.97 -37.51 -1.68
CA GLU A 275 12.55 -37.75 -1.92
C GLU A 275 11.88 -36.50 -2.49
N PRO A 276 11.20 -36.58 -3.67
CA PRO A 276 10.43 -35.49 -4.20
C PRO A 276 9.17 -35.26 -3.34
N ILE A 277 8.91 -34.00 -3.04
CA ILE A 277 7.73 -33.54 -2.29
C ILE A 277 6.90 -32.67 -3.19
N ARG A 278 5.61 -32.94 -3.28
CA ARG A 278 4.68 -32.12 -4.07
C ARG A 278 4.49 -30.75 -3.46
N ALA A 279 4.68 -29.69 -4.24
CA ALA A 279 4.42 -28.33 -3.85
C ALA A 279 2.99 -27.92 -4.23
N ASP A 280 2.06 -28.09 -3.31
CA ASP A 280 0.66 -27.66 -3.49
C ASP A 280 0.39 -26.34 -2.78
N ALA A 281 1.21 -25.33 -3.06
CA ALA A 281 1.00 -23.99 -2.56
C ALA A 281 0.77 -23.02 -3.73
N ARG A 282 -0.18 -22.09 -3.60
CA ARG A 282 -0.29 -20.94 -4.46
C ARG A 282 0.84 -19.97 -4.15
N ILE A 283 1.49 -19.40 -5.17
CA ILE A 283 2.60 -18.47 -4.96
C ILE A 283 2.13 -17.03 -5.19
N VAL A 284 2.39 -16.18 -4.22
CA VAL A 284 2.27 -14.71 -4.31
C VAL A 284 3.62 -14.14 -3.96
N ALA A 285 4.20 -13.33 -4.83
CA ALA A 285 5.50 -12.68 -4.62
C ALA A 285 5.34 -11.18 -4.50
N ALA A 286 6.16 -10.54 -3.68
CA ALA A 286 6.19 -9.08 -3.56
C ALA A 286 7.60 -8.52 -3.64
N THR A 287 7.72 -7.28 -4.10
CA THR A 287 8.99 -6.55 -4.14
C THR A 287 8.77 -5.05 -4.16
N ASN A 288 9.72 -4.31 -3.61
CA ASN A 288 9.84 -2.86 -3.73
C ASN A 288 10.78 -2.43 -4.87
N GLN A 289 11.47 -3.37 -5.52
CA GLN A 289 12.43 -3.12 -6.59
C GLN A 289 11.80 -3.31 -7.97
N ASP A 290 12.39 -2.65 -8.97
CA ASP A 290 12.09 -2.92 -10.38
C ASP A 290 12.80 -4.20 -10.84
N LEU A 291 12.04 -5.30 -10.93
CA LEU A 291 12.57 -6.60 -11.36
C LEU A 291 13.10 -6.58 -12.79
N GLU A 292 12.54 -5.78 -13.68
CA GLU A 292 13.04 -5.67 -15.07
C GLU A 292 14.46 -5.08 -15.09
N SER A 293 14.71 -4.08 -14.26
CA SER A 293 16.05 -3.53 -14.07
C SER A 293 16.98 -4.50 -13.37
N ALA A 294 16.49 -5.29 -12.41
CA ALA A 294 17.27 -6.33 -11.76
C ALA A 294 17.67 -7.46 -12.74
N VAL A 295 16.77 -7.82 -13.67
CA VAL A 295 17.06 -8.78 -14.77
C VAL A 295 18.15 -8.23 -15.68
N ARG A 296 18.02 -6.98 -16.15
CA ARG A 296 19.04 -6.34 -16.99
C ARG A 296 20.41 -6.27 -16.32
N ALA A 297 20.43 -6.10 -15.02
CA ALA A 297 21.65 -6.07 -14.21
C ALA A 297 22.20 -7.46 -13.83
N GLY A 298 21.58 -8.56 -14.28
CA GLY A 298 21.98 -9.94 -13.96
C GLY A 298 21.77 -10.33 -12.49
N ARG A 299 21.01 -9.57 -11.71
CA ARG A 299 20.71 -9.85 -10.29
C ARG A 299 19.47 -10.70 -10.11
N PHE A 300 18.62 -10.76 -11.12
CA PHE A 300 17.41 -11.58 -11.12
C PHE A 300 17.33 -12.36 -12.43
N ARG A 301 16.85 -13.61 -12.37
CA ARG A 301 16.75 -14.46 -13.55
C ARG A 301 15.52 -14.08 -14.37
N GLU A 302 15.68 -13.97 -15.65
CA GLU A 302 14.62 -13.62 -16.60
C GLU A 302 13.51 -14.70 -16.65
N ASP A 303 13.88 -15.97 -16.61
CA ASP A 303 12.95 -17.11 -16.63
C ASP A 303 12.06 -17.14 -15.37
N LEU A 304 12.60 -16.85 -14.22
CA LEU A 304 11.83 -16.72 -12.98
C LEU A 304 10.92 -15.50 -13.01
N PHE A 305 11.41 -14.37 -13.53
CA PHE A 305 10.58 -13.16 -13.67
C PHE A 305 9.32 -13.43 -14.48
N PHE A 306 9.42 -14.04 -15.66
CA PHE A 306 8.24 -14.39 -16.48
C PHE A 306 7.31 -15.39 -15.80
N ARG A 307 7.83 -16.29 -14.97
CA ARG A 307 7.01 -17.27 -14.25
C ARG A 307 6.27 -16.66 -13.06
N LEU A 308 6.85 -15.62 -12.43
CA LEU A 308 6.20 -14.87 -11.34
C LEU A 308 5.25 -13.79 -11.83
N ASN A 309 5.56 -13.13 -12.95
CA ASN A 309 4.82 -11.99 -13.49
C ASN A 309 3.65 -12.43 -14.38
N VAL A 310 2.81 -13.35 -13.90
CA VAL A 310 1.59 -13.78 -14.62
C VAL A 310 0.47 -12.75 -14.43
N VAL A 311 0.26 -12.31 -13.18
CA VAL A 311 -0.63 -11.20 -12.86
C VAL A 311 0.15 -10.21 -12.01
N ARG A 312 0.22 -8.95 -12.47
CA ARG A 312 0.93 -7.88 -11.78
C ARG A 312 -0.06 -6.98 -11.05
N ILE A 313 0.18 -6.71 -9.78
CA ILE A 313 -0.54 -5.74 -8.96
C ILE A 313 0.45 -4.66 -8.54
N ILE A 314 0.15 -3.40 -8.89
CA ILE A 314 0.97 -2.26 -8.47
C ILE A 314 0.24 -1.55 -7.34
N VAL A 315 0.83 -1.55 -6.14
CA VAL A 315 0.28 -0.85 -4.98
C VAL A 315 0.83 0.57 -4.98
N PRO A 316 -0.04 1.59 -5.12
CA PRO A 316 0.40 2.97 -5.22
C PRO A 316 1.02 3.45 -3.89
N PRO A 317 2.06 4.30 -3.93
CA PRO A 317 2.59 4.94 -2.74
C PRO A 317 1.56 5.92 -2.14
N LEU A 318 1.67 6.20 -0.86
CA LEU A 318 0.67 7.00 -0.12
C LEU A 318 0.53 8.43 -0.67
N ARG A 319 1.61 9.01 -1.20
CA ARG A 319 1.59 10.35 -1.85
C ARG A 319 0.69 10.42 -3.09
N ASP A 320 0.45 9.29 -3.79
CA ASP A 320 -0.40 9.21 -4.97
C ASP A 320 -1.86 8.87 -4.63
N ARG A 321 -2.13 8.56 -3.34
CA ARG A 321 -3.47 8.29 -2.80
C ARG A 321 -3.78 9.10 -1.54
N ARG A 322 -3.41 10.37 -1.54
CA ARG A 322 -3.57 11.27 -0.37
C ARG A 322 -5.01 11.37 0.13
N ALA A 323 -6.00 11.21 -0.74
CA ALA A 323 -7.41 11.20 -0.36
C ALA A 323 -7.80 10.01 0.56
N ASP A 324 -6.95 8.97 0.66
CA ASP A 324 -7.15 7.85 1.58
C ASP A 324 -6.58 8.14 2.98
N ILE A 325 -5.73 9.18 3.15
CA ILE A 325 -5.08 9.49 4.43
C ILE A 325 -6.09 9.74 5.57
N PRO A 326 -7.18 10.49 5.39
CA PRO A 326 -8.15 10.69 6.46
C PRO A 326 -8.74 9.37 6.99
N GLU A 327 -9.14 8.45 6.10
CA GLU A 327 -9.68 7.14 6.48
C GLU A 327 -8.60 6.27 7.18
N LEU A 328 -7.36 6.35 6.73
CA LEU A 328 -6.23 5.67 7.38
C LEU A 328 -5.95 6.21 8.78
N ILE A 329 -6.07 7.53 9.00
CA ILE A 329 -5.92 8.15 10.32
C ILE A 329 -6.99 7.62 11.26
N GLU A 330 -8.25 7.62 10.86
CA GLU A 330 -9.36 7.10 11.67
C GLU A 330 -9.14 5.63 12.05
N PHE A 331 -8.78 4.81 11.07
CA PHE A 331 -8.48 3.40 11.28
C PHE A 331 -7.33 3.17 12.27
N PHE A 332 -6.22 3.90 12.12
CA PHE A 332 -5.06 3.71 13.01
C PHE A 332 -5.33 4.26 14.42
N ILE A 333 -6.12 5.31 14.56
CA ILE A 333 -6.55 5.79 15.88
C ILE A 333 -7.41 4.74 16.58
N ASP A 334 -8.37 4.15 15.89
CA ASP A 334 -9.20 3.08 16.44
C ASP A 334 -8.33 1.87 16.85
N LYS A 335 -7.37 1.49 16.01
CA LYS A 335 -6.42 0.42 16.29
C LYS A 335 -5.58 0.72 17.53
N VAL A 336 -5.01 1.90 17.62
CA VAL A 336 -4.19 2.33 18.77
C VAL A 336 -5.01 2.39 20.06
N ASN A 337 -6.25 2.89 19.98
CA ASN A 337 -7.15 2.89 21.13
C ASN A 337 -7.44 1.46 21.64
N HIS A 338 -7.64 0.52 20.72
CA HIS A 338 -7.86 -0.87 21.06
C HIS A 338 -6.61 -1.51 21.69
N ASP A 339 -5.45 -1.34 21.06
CA ASP A 339 -4.20 -2.02 21.42
C ASP A 339 -3.57 -1.46 22.71
N LEU A 340 -3.67 -0.15 22.92
CA LEU A 340 -3.08 0.54 24.07
C LEU A 340 -4.09 0.92 25.17
N GLY A 341 -5.40 0.72 24.93
CA GLY A 341 -6.43 1.14 25.87
C GLY A 341 -6.55 2.66 26.01
N THR A 342 -6.14 3.42 24.96
CA THR A 342 -6.26 4.87 24.92
C THR A 342 -7.65 5.32 24.51
N ASN A 343 -7.97 6.60 24.66
CA ASN A 343 -9.28 7.18 24.32
C ASN A 343 -9.12 8.39 23.39
N ILE A 344 -8.30 8.26 22.35
CA ILE A 344 -8.09 9.31 21.36
C ILE A 344 -9.33 9.38 20.47
N VAL A 345 -9.89 10.58 20.30
CA VAL A 345 -11.08 10.84 19.48
C VAL A 345 -10.73 11.17 18.04
N GLY A 346 -9.52 11.72 17.80
CA GLY A 346 -9.08 12.11 16.47
C GLY A 346 -7.85 12.98 16.50
N VAL A 347 -7.55 13.60 15.36
CA VAL A 347 -6.48 14.59 15.19
C VAL A 347 -7.08 15.99 15.00
N ALA A 348 -6.37 17.03 15.44
CA ALA A 348 -6.74 18.42 15.19
C ALA A 348 -6.68 18.73 13.68
N GLU A 349 -7.46 19.72 13.20
CA GLU A 349 -7.60 19.98 11.77
C GLU A 349 -6.28 20.44 11.11
N ASP A 350 -5.50 21.26 11.78
CA ASP A 350 -4.17 21.70 11.36
C ASP A 350 -3.17 20.54 11.25
N VAL A 351 -3.27 19.55 12.16
CA VAL A 351 -2.52 18.30 12.08
C VAL A 351 -2.98 17.49 10.86
N ARG A 352 -4.29 17.35 10.64
CA ARG A 352 -4.84 16.63 9.49
C ARG A 352 -4.32 17.20 8.17
N GLU A 353 -4.34 18.53 8.02
CA GLU A 353 -3.78 19.19 6.84
C GLU A 353 -2.29 18.90 6.66
N THR A 354 -1.54 18.93 7.75
CA THR A 354 -0.09 18.65 7.73
C THR A 354 0.18 17.22 7.31
N LEU A 355 -0.54 16.24 7.87
CA LEU A 355 -0.44 14.83 7.50
C LEU A 355 -0.80 14.58 6.03
N MET A 356 -1.82 15.29 5.49
CA MET A 356 -2.20 15.19 4.09
C MET A 356 -1.15 15.78 3.12
N ARG A 357 -0.41 16.80 3.53
CA ARG A 357 0.65 17.42 2.71
C ARG A 357 1.98 16.68 2.76
N HIS A 358 2.19 15.85 3.77
CA HIS A 358 3.45 15.13 3.92
C HIS A 358 3.68 14.10 2.79
N HIS A 359 4.95 13.86 2.42
CA HIS A 359 5.31 12.98 1.31
C HIS A 359 5.29 11.49 1.63
N TRP A 360 5.36 11.13 2.89
CA TRP A 360 5.33 9.76 3.40
C TRP A 360 6.31 8.82 2.69
N PRO A 361 7.63 9.03 2.79
CA PRO A 361 8.62 8.13 2.17
C PRO A 361 8.52 6.70 2.70
N GLY A 362 8.10 6.48 3.94
CA GLY A 362 7.79 5.17 4.52
C GLY A 362 6.34 4.74 4.36
N ASN A 363 5.55 5.47 3.53
CA ASN A 363 4.17 5.16 3.17
C ASN A 363 3.24 4.94 4.39
N VAL A 364 2.37 3.95 4.34
CA VAL A 364 1.37 3.64 5.38
C VAL A 364 2.04 3.23 6.69
N ARG A 365 3.18 2.52 6.63
CA ARG A 365 3.93 2.11 7.83
C ARG A 365 4.48 3.32 8.59
N GLU A 366 4.92 4.36 7.89
CA GLU A 366 5.37 5.60 8.51
C GLU A 366 4.20 6.37 9.15
N LEU A 367 3.05 6.45 8.47
CA LEU A 367 1.84 7.06 8.99
C LEU A 367 1.36 6.34 10.27
N GLU A 368 1.27 5.01 10.23
CA GLU A 368 0.91 4.18 11.39
C GLU A 368 1.84 4.44 12.59
N ASN A 369 3.16 4.35 12.37
CA ASN A 369 4.14 4.59 13.43
C ASN A 369 4.10 6.02 13.98
N THR A 370 3.78 6.99 13.12
CA THR A 370 3.67 8.40 13.50
C THR A 370 2.45 8.62 14.41
N LEU A 371 1.29 8.07 14.04
CA LEU A 371 0.07 8.14 14.84
C LEU A 371 0.20 7.36 16.16
N LEU A 372 0.80 6.16 16.13
CA LEU A 372 1.08 5.38 17.33
C LEU A 372 1.94 6.16 18.32
N ARG A 373 3.01 6.78 17.82
CA ARG A 373 3.92 7.58 18.64
C ARG A 373 3.23 8.81 19.22
N ALA A 374 2.45 9.52 18.40
CA ALA A 374 1.67 10.67 18.85
C ALA A 374 0.65 10.27 19.93
N ALA A 375 -0.06 9.17 19.74
CA ALA A 375 -1.05 8.69 20.72
C ALA A 375 -0.43 8.26 22.06
N VAL A 376 0.78 7.68 22.05
CA VAL A 376 1.53 7.31 23.27
C VAL A 376 1.99 8.57 24.04
N LEU A 377 2.32 9.64 23.34
CA LEU A 377 2.82 10.89 23.93
C LEU A 377 1.70 11.90 24.25
N ALA A 378 0.51 11.70 23.71
CA ALA A 378 -0.63 12.60 23.86
C ALA A 378 -1.05 12.76 25.33
N ARG A 379 -1.28 14.01 25.73
CA ARG A 379 -1.81 14.36 27.06
C ARG A 379 -3.33 14.53 27.06
N GLY A 380 -3.92 14.65 25.88
CA GLY A 380 -5.35 14.89 25.66
C GLY A 380 -6.00 13.77 24.85
N ARG A 381 -7.29 13.97 24.54
CA ARG A 381 -8.07 13.04 23.71
C ARG A 381 -8.01 13.37 22.24
N THR A 382 -7.47 14.51 21.85
CA THR A 382 -7.27 14.93 20.46
C THR A 382 -5.78 15.14 20.27
N LEU A 383 -5.23 14.54 19.22
CA LEU A 383 -3.82 14.68 18.87
C LEU A 383 -3.57 16.08 18.29
N VAL A 384 -2.64 16.80 18.88
CA VAL A 384 -2.27 18.19 18.52
C VAL A 384 -0.87 18.23 17.91
N PRO A 385 -0.44 19.31 17.25
CA PRO A 385 0.87 19.39 16.60
C PRO A 385 2.06 19.02 17.49
N GLU A 386 1.97 19.32 18.78
CA GLU A 386 3.01 19.05 19.76
C GLU A 386 3.23 17.55 20.01
N ASP A 387 2.24 16.71 19.73
CA ASP A 387 2.33 15.26 19.88
C ASP A 387 3.06 14.60 18.69
N PHE A 388 3.27 15.34 17.57
CA PHE A 388 3.85 14.80 16.36
C PHE A 388 5.31 15.19 16.18
N VAL A 389 6.17 14.18 16.07
CA VAL A 389 7.54 14.32 15.55
C VAL A 389 7.55 13.68 14.15
N LEU A 390 7.21 14.45 13.10
CA LEU A 390 7.31 13.96 11.73
C LEU A 390 8.78 13.82 11.33
N ALA A 391 9.17 12.70 10.73
CA ALA A 391 10.49 12.51 10.14
C ALA A 391 10.64 13.54 8.98
N GLY A 392 11.51 14.51 9.15
CA GLY A 392 11.65 15.66 8.25
C GLY A 392 11.16 16.97 8.87
N GLN A 393 10.36 16.92 9.95
CA GLN A 393 10.11 18.01 10.87
C GLN A 393 10.89 17.82 12.20
N ALA A 394 12.09 17.26 12.16
CA ALA A 394 13.09 17.66 13.08
C ALA A 394 13.25 19.17 12.83
N ARG A 395 12.39 19.97 13.56
CA ARG A 395 12.36 21.43 13.44
C ARG A 395 12.74 21.92 12.04
N SER A 396 11.76 22.08 11.16
CA SER A 396 11.75 23.29 10.36
C SER A 396 11.30 24.45 11.27
N VAL A 397 12.03 24.73 12.29
CA VAL A 397 12.62 26.05 12.33
C VAL A 397 13.15 26.22 10.92
N THR A 398 12.49 27.03 10.08
CA THR A 398 13.18 27.73 9.02
C THR A 398 14.58 27.92 9.57
N ALA A 399 15.51 27.13 9.04
CA ALA A 399 16.88 27.51 9.13
C ALA A 399 16.96 28.72 8.17
N GLU A 400 16.46 29.86 8.58
CA GLU A 400 17.32 31.03 8.53
C GLU A 400 18.62 30.45 9.02
N VAL A 401 19.58 30.37 8.11
CA VAL A 401 20.97 30.06 8.46
C VAL A 401 21.33 31.16 9.44
N LEU A 402 21.00 30.90 10.73
CA LEU A 402 21.40 31.80 11.78
C LEU A 402 22.91 31.90 11.62
N PRO A 403 23.47 33.09 11.45
CA PRO A 403 24.91 33.24 11.47
C PRO A 403 25.44 32.45 12.65
N LEU A 404 26.57 31.77 12.48
CA LEU A 404 27.15 30.91 13.54
C LEU A 404 27.15 31.60 14.91
N GLU A 405 27.32 32.91 14.91
CA GLU A 405 27.27 33.78 16.09
C GLU A 405 25.91 33.72 16.79
N ASP A 406 24.81 33.75 16.07
CA ASP A 406 23.47 33.71 16.66
C ASP A 406 23.11 32.31 17.17
N ALA A 407 23.56 31.25 16.48
CA ALA A 407 23.41 29.87 16.95
C ALA A 407 24.20 29.62 18.25
N VAL A 408 25.42 30.17 18.36
CA VAL A 408 26.23 30.13 19.57
C VAL A 408 25.56 30.96 20.68
N ARG A 409 25.02 32.13 20.40
CA ARG A 409 24.32 33.00 21.37
C ARG A 409 23.08 32.32 21.94
N HIS A 410 22.29 31.67 21.09
CA HIS A 410 21.11 30.90 21.52
C HIS A 410 21.49 29.74 22.42
N ARG A 411 22.53 28.99 22.08
CA ARG A 411 23.03 27.88 22.90
C ARG A 411 23.63 28.33 24.23
N LEU A 412 24.27 29.50 24.26
CA LEU A 412 24.72 30.15 25.51
C LEU A 412 23.54 30.53 26.43
N GLY A 413 22.46 31.06 25.84
CA GLY A 413 21.24 31.38 26.59
C GLY A 413 20.67 30.15 27.29
N GLU A 414 20.50 29.04 26.56
CA GLU A 414 19.99 27.75 27.11
C GLU A 414 20.88 27.21 28.26
N LEU A 415 22.22 27.31 28.11
CA LEU A 415 23.16 26.83 29.15
C LEU A 415 23.17 27.72 30.41
N LEU A 416 22.86 29.01 30.26
CA LEU A 416 22.83 29.95 31.37
C LEU A 416 21.46 29.99 32.08
N GLU A 417 20.35 29.69 31.37
CA GLU A 417 19.00 29.61 31.95
C GLU A 417 18.77 28.31 32.79
N GLY A 418 19.58 27.28 32.60
CA GLY A 418 19.49 25.99 33.31
C GLY A 418 19.97 25.97 34.78
N GLY A 419 20.27 27.12 35.37
CA GLY A 419 20.66 27.24 36.81
C GLY A 419 22.17 27.38 36.99
N SER A 420 22.57 28.45 37.70
CA SER A 420 23.97 28.89 37.89
C SER A 420 24.84 28.05 38.85
N GLU A 421 24.45 26.83 39.21
CA GLU A 421 25.25 25.94 40.06
C GLU A 421 25.71 24.69 39.27
N GLY A 422 26.74 24.84 38.43
CA GLY A 422 27.38 23.65 37.86
C GLY A 422 28.16 23.79 36.57
N VAL A 423 28.16 24.91 35.87
CA VAL A 423 28.95 25.06 34.63
C VAL A 423 30.33 25.61 34.96
N GLN A 424 31.19 24.80 35.57
CA GLN A 424 32.62 25.06 35.54
C GLN A 424 33.12 24.73 34.14
N ASP A 425 33.79 25.73 33.49
CA ASP A 425 34.43 25.55 32.17
C ASP A 425 33.53 25.71 30.94
N LEU A 426 32.64 26.72 30.95
CA LEU A 426 31.75 27.08 29.84
C LEU A 426 32.50 27.31 28.52
N TYR A 427 33.71 27.90 28.59
CA TYR A 427 34.54 28.15 27.40
C TYR A 427 34.94 26.85 26.69
N ASN A 428 35.50 25.88 27.41
CA ASN A 428 35.93 24.62 26.81
C ASN A 428 34.75 23.76 26.35
N THR A 429 33.61 23.80 27.04
CA THR A 429 32.39 23.11 26.64
C THR A 429 31.89 23.61 25.30
N LEU A 430 31.82 24.93 25.09
CA LEU A 430 31.37 25.55 23.83
C LEU A 430 32.37 25.36 22.71
N ILE A 431 33.66 25.61 22.97
CA ILE A 431 34.70 25.42 21.93
C ILE A 431 34.77 23.97 21.48
N SER A 432 34.71 23.02 22.40
CA SER A 432 34.72 21.59 22.04
C SER A 432 33.48 21.18 21.23
N ALA A 433 32.32 21.77 21.52
CA ALA A 433 31.08 21.52 20.74
C ALA A 433 31.15 22.03 19.30
N VAL A 434 31.97 23.05 19.02
CA VAL A 434 32.20 23.59 17.65
C VAL A 434 33.39 22.89 16.97
N GLU A 435 34.49 22.68 17.69
CA GLU A 435 35.72 22.11 17.13
C GLU A 435 35.57 20.62 16.75
N ARG A 436 34.85 19.85 17.54
CA ARG A 436 34.68 18.42 17.27
C ARG A 436 34.03 18.13 15.91
N PRO A 437 32.80 18.64 15.58
CA PRO A 437 32.18 18.43 14.28
C PRO A 437 32.99 19.03 13.14
N LEU A 438 33.66 20.16 13.33
CA LEU A 438 34.53 20.77 12.34
C LEU A 438 35.69 19.83 11.97
N ILE A 439 36.36 19.24 12.96
CA ILE A 439 37.47 18.30 12.73
C ILE A 439 36.96 17.00 12.11
N GLU A 440 35.83 16.46 12.54
CA GLU A 440 35.21 15.24 11.98
C GLU A 440 34.90 15.43 10.49
N VAL A 441 34.22 16.48 10.09
CA VAL A 441 33.86 16.77 8.69
C VAL A 441 35.10 16.96 7.79
N VAL A 442 36.11 17.68 8.29
CA VAL A 442 37.33 17.91 7.50
C VAL A 442 38.19 16.64 7.40
N LEU A 443 38.27 15.81 8.45
CA LEU A 443 38.95 14.52 8.36
C LEU A 443 38.25 13.55 7.39
N GLU A 444 36.93 13.54 7.36
CA GLU A 444 36.17 12.74 6.41
C GLU A 444 36.44 13.17 4.95
N ARG A 445 36.38 14.50 4.67
CA ARG A 445 36.74 15.05 3.36
C ARG A 445 38.19 14.82 2.96
N ALA A 446 39.10 14.76 3.93
CA ALA A 446 40.51 14.45 3.70
C ALA A 446 40.81 12.92 3.57
N GLY A 447 39.77 12.06 3.63
CA GLY A 447 39.93 10.61 3.57
C GLY A 447 40.73 10.04 4.74
N GLY A 448 40.71 10.66 5.91
CA GLY A 448 41.45 10.32 7.11
C GLY A 448 42.94 10.77 7.09
N ASN A 449 43.34 11.54 6.08
CA ASN A 449 44.69 12.07 5.97
C ASN A 449 44.86 13.33 6.84
N GLN A 450 45.55 13.20 7.97
CA GLN A 450 45.73 14.27 8.95
C GLN A 450 46.56 15.45 8.43
N VAL A 451 47.46 15.25 7.46
CA VAL A 451 48.26 16.36 6.88
C VAL A 451 47.35 17.23 6.03
N LYS A 452 46.60 16.59 5.13
CA LYS A 452 45.65 17.27 4.27
C LYS A 452 44.51 17.96 5.10
N ALA A 453 44.07 17.34 6.15
CA ALA A 453 43.07 17.91 7.04
C ALA A 453 43.62 19.12 7.81
N ALA A 454 44.88 19.09 8.28
CA ALA A 454 45.52 20.21 8.94
C ALA A 454 45.68 21.43 8.00
N ASP A 455 46.07 21.18 6.75
CA ASP A 455 46.18 22.21 5.71
C ASP A 455 44.79 22.83 5.43
N MET A 456 43.74 22.03 5.31
CA MET A 456 42.37 22.53 5.10
C MET A 456 41.85 23.37 6.27
N LEU A 457 42.24 23.04 7.49
CA LEU A 457 41.86 23.76 8.72
C LEU A 457 42.74 24.98 8.99
N GLY A 458 43.83 25.14 8.26
CA GLY A 458 44.80 26.23 8.49
C GLY A 458 45.55 26.12 9.81
N ILE A 459 45.73 24.89 10.36
CA ILE A 459 46.41 24.66 11.65
C ILE A 459 47.58 23.71 11.46
N ASN A 460 48.51 23.72 12.44
CA ASN A 460 49.64 22.81 12.41
C ASN A 460 49.18 21.35 12.68
N ARG A 461 49.80 20.37 11.96
CA ARG A 461 49.51 18.93 12.11
C ARG A 461 49.55 18.46 13.58
N ASN A 462 50.52 18.96 14.35
CA ASN A 462 50.65 18.56 15.76
C ASN A 462 49.48 19.10 16.60
N THR A 463 48.99 20.32 16.29
CA THR A 463 47.81 20.90 16.91
C THR A 463 46.56 20.09 16.57
N LEU A 464 46.38 19.71 15.30
CA LEU A 464 45.27 18.82 14.90
C LEU A 464 45.32 17.48 15.63
N ARG A 465 46.49 16.85 15.73
CA ARG A 465 46.67 15.55 16.40
C ARG A 465 46.31 15.64 17.88
N LYS A 466 46.74 16.72 18.56
CA LYS A 466 46.39 16.98 19.94
C LYS A 466 44.88 17.13 20.13
N LYS A 467 44.20 17.94 19.29
CA LYS A 467 42.76 18.15 19.30
C LYS A 467 41.96 16.88 19.01
N ILE A 468 42.37 16.03 18.07
CA ILE A 468 41.78 14.72 17.80
C ILE A 468 41.78 13.85 19.04
N THR A 469 42.87 13.85 19.80
CA THR A 469 42.99 13.04 21.03
C THR A 469 42.15 13.65 22.17
N GLU A 470 42.19 14.94 22.35
CA GLU A 470 41.46 15.67 23.42
C GLU A 470 39.93 15.60 23.22
N LEU A 471 39.46 15.69 21.96
CA LEU A 471 38.06 15.66 21.60
C LEU A 471 37.49 14.26 21.33
N GLY A 472 38.32 13.20 21.35
CA GLY A 472 37.92 11.84 21.13
C GLY A 472 37.39 11.57 19.71
N VAL A 473 37.92 12.24 18.68
CA VAL A 473 37.47 12.11 17.30
C VAL A 473 37.98 10.80 16.67
N ALA A 474 37.07 9.96 16.16
CA ALA A 474 37.40 8.70 15.52
C ALA A 474 37.91 8.91 14.09
N ILE A 475 39.11 8.44 13.78
CA ILE A 475 39.70 8.48 12.44
C ILE A 475 39.21 7.27 11.63
N ARG A 476 38.19 7.46 10.77
CA ARG A 476 37.79 6.44 9.80
C ARG A 476 38.71 6.53 8.57
N ARG A 477 39.54 5.54 8.34
CA ARG A 477 40.25 5.40 7.07
C ARG A 477 39.33 4.81 6.04
N SER A 478 39.04 5.54 4.95
CA SER A 478 38.43 4.93 3.78
C SER A 478 39.49 3.93 3.21
N VAL A 479 39.12 2.66 3.16
CA VAL A 479 39.90 1.65 2.43
C VAL A 479 39.70 1.96 0.95
N GLY A 480 40.58 2.77 0.39
CA GLY A 480 40.71 2.96 -1.05
C GLY A 480 41.29 1.71 -1.66
N GLY A 481 40.49 0.98 -2.43
CA GLY A 481 41.02 -0.03 -3.35
C GLY A 481 41.81 0.63 -4.48
N PRO A 482 42.84 -0.02 -5.03
CA PRO A 482 43.67 0.54 -6.09
C PRO A 482 42.87 0.61 -7.39
N LEU A 483 42.87 1.80 -8.01
CA LEU A 483 42.60 1.93 -9.44
C LEU A 483 43.84 1.33 -10.18
N GLY A 484 43.59 0.21 -10.87
CA GLY A 484 44.39 -0.31 -11.95
C GLY A 484 43.54 -0.36 -13.20
#